data_abcc42bc3367d31e0e37e920cd331db7
#
_entry.id   abcc42bc3367d31e0e37e920cd331db7
#
_cell.length_a   1.000
_cell.length_b   1.000
_cell.length_c   1.000
_cell.angle_alpha   90.00
_cell.angle_beta   90.00
_cell.angle_gamma   90.00
#
_symmetry.space_group_name_H-M   'P 1'
#
loop_
_entity.id
_entity.type
_entity.pdbx_description
1 polymer ?
#
loop_
_entity_poly.entity_id
_entity_poly.type
_entity_poly.pdbx_seq_one_letter_code
_entity_poly.pdbx_strand_id
1 'polypeptide(L)'
;MKREAEVRPLLINNAIHLISTGGFEKATTKELTHCGGNLLDLKMNEVYIYRLFGSKEGLYSAAFMRVEQEIYCAYRDAVREIGDFEGNPRDAMLALFQKTWKFLLESESQCRYYVRYYYSIYFTGESLEKHQKHFNIIIDSFSSLFRESADVKAIMRSVFMAMLDFAICVYNGQIVDSENNRKHIAHVLYSMMRSYFKFVPSEKT
;
A
#
# COMPACT_ATOMS: atom_id res chain seq x y z
N MET A 1 18.86 -13.95 -20.63
CA MET A 1 18.32 -14.51 -19.36
C MET A 1 18.95 -13.89 -18.12
N LYS A 2 20.27 -14.05 -17.80
CA LYS A 2 20.87 -13.47 -16.58
C LYS A 2 20.72 -11.94 -16.51
N ARG A 3 21.03 -11.21 -17.58
CA ARG A 3 20.92 -9.75 -17.66
C ARG A 3 19.47 -9.23 -17.53
N GLU A 4 18.49 -9.98 -17.99
CA GLU A 4 17.07 -9.60 -17.87
C GLU A 4 16.55 -9.70 -16.44
N ALA A 5 17.00 -10.71 -15.71
CA ALA A 5 16.69 -10.87 -14.29
C ALA A 5 17.24 -9.70 -13.44
N GLU A 6 18.36 -9.10 -13.86
CA GLU A 6 18.95 -7.92 -13.21
C GLU A 6 18.25 -6.62 -13.63
N VAL A 7 17.88 -6.47 -14.91
CA VAL A 7 17.26 -5.25 -15.46
C VAL A 7 15.81 -5.09 -15.01
N ARG A 8 15.03 -6.17 -14.91
CA ARG A 8 13.61 -6.12 -14.55
C ARG A 8 13.34 -5.39 -13.22
N PRO A 9 14.00 -5.74 -12.09
CA PRO A 9 13.77 -5.05 -10.82
C PRO A 9 14.24 -3.59 -10.84
N LEU A 10 15.28 -3.25 -11.61
CA LEU A 10 15.74 -1.87 -11.75
C LEU A 10 14.71 -0.99 -12.45
N LEU A 11 14.12 -1.47 -13.54
CA LEU A 11 13.06 -0.72 -14.24
C LEU A 11 11.83 -0.53 -13.34
N ILE A 12 11.45 -1.52 -12.55
CA ILE A 12 10.37 -1.42 -11.57
C ILE A 12 10.70 -0.35 -10.52
N ASN A 13 11.93 -0.36 -9.97
CA ASN A 13 12.37 0.65 -9.00
C ASN A 13 12.34 2.06 -9.59
N ASN A 14 12.82 2.21 -10.82
CA ASN A 14 12.82 3.49 -11.52
C ASN A 14 11.38 4.01 -11.74
N ALA A 15 10.46 3.13 -12.10
CA ALA A 15 9.05 3.48 -12.26
C ALA A 15 8.44 3.95 -10.92
N ILE A 16 8.70 3.21 -9.83
CA ILE A 16 8.24 3.60 -8.49
C ILE A 16 8.81 4.97 -8.12
N HIS A 17 10.12 5.17 -8.27
CA HIS A 17 10.77 6.43 -7.92
C HIS A 17 10.24 7.61 -8.75
N LEU A 18 10.22 7.50 -10.08
CA LEU A 18 9.82 8.60 -10.96
C LEU A 18 8.34 8.98 -10.76
N ILE A 19 7.47 7.98 -10.66
CA ILE A 19 6.04 8.23 -10.50
C ILE A 19 5.73 8.76 -9.10
N SER A 20 6.38 8.22 -8.06
CA SER A 20 6.16 8.71 -6.68
C SER A 20 6.59 10.16 -6.47
N THR A 21 7.61 10.63 -7.19
CA THR A 21 8.14 12.00 -7.07
C THR A 21 7.55 12.97 -8.07
N GLY A 22 7.41 12.54 -9.33
CA GLY A 22 7.10 13.43 -10.45
C GLY A 22 5.80 13.15 -11.21
N GLY A 23 5.10 12.05 -10.91
CA GLY A 23 3.90 11.64 -11.65
C GLY A 23 4.22 10.89 -12.94
N PHE A 24 3.15 10.45 -13.61
CA PHE A 24 3.26 9.68 -14.86
C PHE A 24 3.86 10.48 -16.01
N GLU A 25 3.72 11.80 -16.00
CA GLU A 25 4.23 12.70 -17.02
C GLU A 25 5.75 12.70 -17.07
N LYS A 26 6.42 12.55 -15.92
CA LYS A 26 7.89 12.46 -15.82
C LYS A 26 8.44 11.07 -16.13
N ALA A 27 7.61 10.03 -16.09
CA ALA A 27 8.03 8.67 -16.37
C ALA A 27 8.08 8.38 -17.89
N THR A 28 8.92 9.11 -18.62
CA THR A 28 9.20 8.82 -20.03
C THR A 28 10.03 7.55 -20.16
N THR A 29 10.00 6.88 -21.32
CA THR A 29 10.80 5.67 -21.55
C THR A 29 12.30 5.94 -21.34
N LYS A 30 12.77 7.12 -21.74
CA LYS A 30 14.15 7.56 -21.53
C LYS A 30 14.46 7.68 -20.03
N GLU A 31 13.65 8.39 -19.26
CA GLU A 31 13.87 8.56 -17.82
C GLU A 31 13.79 7.22 -17.07
N LEU A 32 12.86 6.36 -17.43
CA LEU A 32 12.72 5.02 -16.83
C LEU A 32 13.97 4.15 -17.00
N THR A 33 14.74 4.34 -18.08
CA THR A 33 15.96 3.59 -18.34
C THR A 33 17.24 4.27 -17.80
N HIS A 34 17.19 5.55 -17.43
CA HIS A 34 18.35 6.34 -16.98
C HIS A 34 18.30 6.72 -15.50
N CYS A 35 17.11 6.66 -14.86
CA CYS A 35 16.94 6.97 -13.45
C CYS A 35 17.70 5.95 -12.59
N GLY A 36 18.42 6.43 -11.57
CA GLY A 36 19.11 5.58 -10.61
C GLY A 36 20.62 5.43 -10.81
N GLY A 37 21.18 6.11 -11.82
CA GLY A 37 22.61 6.04 -12.11
C GLY A 37 23.06 4.64 -12.55
N ASN A 38 24.26 4.54 -13.10
CA ASN A 38 24.86 3.26 -13.53
C ASN A 38 25.38 2.45 -12.33
N LEU A 39 24.54 2.10 -11.36
CA LEU A 39 24.95 1.28 -10.21
C LEU A 39 25.56 -0.08 -10.60
N LEU A 40 25.33 -0.55 -11.85
CA LEU A 40 25.80 -1.84 -12.34
C LEU A 40 26.46 -1.78 -13.73
N ASP A 41 26.84 -0.60 -14.24
CA ASP A 41 27.35 -0.45 -15.63
C ASP A 41 26.41 -1.03 -16.70
N LEU A 42 25.15 -1.25 -16.37
CA LEU A 42 24.13 -1.82 -17.25
C LEU A 42 23.59 -0.68 -18.15
N LYS A 43 24.10 -0.61 -19.38
CA LYS A 43 23.47 0.22 -20.41
C LYS A 43 22.07 -0.30 -20.70
N MET A 44 21.08 0.22 -19.97
CA MET A 44 19.66 -0.03 -20.25
C MET A 44 19.23 0.83 -21.46
N ASN A 45 18.37 0.27 -22.29
CA ASN A 45 17.70 1.02 -23.35
C ASN A 45 16.21 0.74 -23.31
N GLU A 46 15.44 1.54 -24.01
CA GLU A 46 13.96 1.49 -24.04
C GLU A 46 13.42 0.12 -24.48
N VAL A 47 14.16 -0.62 -25.31
CA VAL A 47 13.77 -1.95 -25.80
C VAL A 47 13.52 -2.92 -24.65
N TYR A 48 14.23 -2.77 -23.50
CA TYR A 48 13.99 -3.60 -22.33
C TYR A 48 12.60 -3.44 -21.76
N ILE A 49 12.02 -2.25 -21.78
CA ILE A 49 10.65 -1.99 -21.30
C ILE A 49 9.67 -2.82 -22.11
N TYR A 50 9.73 -2.72 -23.43
CA TYR A 50 8.82 -3.46 -24.30
C TYR A 50 9.01 -4.97 -24.23
N ARG A 51 10.27 -5.42 -24.17
CA ARG A 51 10.59 -6.85 -24.10
C ARG A 51 10.17 -7.49 -22.79
N LEU A 52 10.32 -6.80 -21.64
CA LEU A 52 10.08 -7.37 -20.30
C LEU A 52 8.65 -7.16 -19.81
N PHE A 53 7.96 -6.12 -20.31
CA PHE A 53 6.66 -5.71 -19.80
C PHE A 53 5.60 -5.52 -20.89
N GLY A 54 5.96 -5.66 -22.17
CA GLY A 54 5.07 -5.47 -23.30
C GLY A 54 4.80 -4.02 -23.66
N SER A 55 4.68 -3.16 -22.65
CA SER A 55 4.46 -1.72 -22.81
C SER A 55 4.97 -0.95 -21.59
N LYS A 56 4.92 0.38 -21.67
CA LYS A 56 5.19 1.26 -20.53
C LYS A 56 4.14 1.09 -19.42
N GLU A 57 2.89 0.94 -19.79
CA GLU A 57 1.77 0.68 -18.89
C GLU A 57 1.92 -0.69 -18.21
N GLY A 58 2.43 -1.70 -18.93
CA GLY A 58 2.78 -3.00 -18.37
C GLY A 58 3.88 -2.90 -17.30
N LEU A 59 4.87 -2.02 -17.48
CA LEU A 59 5.85 -1.72 -16.44
C LEU A 59 5.19 -1.06 -15.23
N TYR A 60 4.26 -0.12 -15.44
CA TYR A 60 3.53 0.52 -14.35
C TYR A 60 2.69 -0.50 -13.56
N SER A 61 1.97 -1.38 -14.25
CA SER A 61 1.23 -2.47 -13.61
C SER A 61 2.14 -3.39 -12.79
N ALA A 62 3.30 -3.78 -13.34
CA ALA A 62 4.27 -4.61 -12.63
C ALA A 62 4.84 -3.92 -11.39
N ALA A 63 5.07 -2.60 -11.45
CA ALA A 63 5.50 -1.80 -10.31
C ALA A 63 4.42 -1.72 -9.24
N PHE A 64 3.15 -1.52 -9.63
CA PHE A 64 2.02 -1.54 -8.72
C PHE A 64 1.89 -2.87 -8.00
N MET A 65 1.94 -3.98 -8.73
CA MET A 65 1.84 -5.31 -8.16
C MET A 65 2.94 -5.62 -7.14
N ARG A 66 4.15 -5.10 -7.36
CA ARG A 66 5.23 -5.22 -6.40
C ARG A 66 4.96 -4.41 -5.14
N VAL A 67 4.58 -3.14 -5.27
CA VAL A 67 4.24 -2.27 -4.13
C VAL A 67 3.08 -2.85 -3.33
N GLU A 68 2.03 -3.29 -4.02
CA GLU A 68 0.88 -3.92 -3.38
C GLU A 68 1.27 -5.18 -2.61
N GLN A 69 2.15 -6.01 -3.19
CA GLN A 69 2.65 -7.21 -2.52
C GLN A 69 3.45 -6.87 -1.24
N GLU A 70 4.25 -5.80 -1.26
CA GLU A 70 5.00 -5.32 -0.09
C GLU A 70 4.03 -4.86 1.02
N ILE A 71 3.01 -4.07 0.68
CA ILE A 71 1.97 -3.61 1.61
C ILE A 71 1.17 -4.81 2.16
N TYR A 72 0.76 -5.73 1.28
CA TYR A 72 0.02 -6.93 1.68
C TYR A 72 0.83 -7.81 2.64
N CYS A 73 2.12 -8.02 2.36
CA CYS A 73 2.99 -8.81 3.24
C CYS A 73 3.13 -8.16 4.61
N ALA A 74 3.36 -6.84 4.67
CA ALA A 74 3.48 -6.11 5.94
C ALA A 74 2.19 -6.25 6.77
N TYR A 75 1.04 -6.13 6.12
CA TYR A 75 -0.26 -6.27 6.77
C TYR A 75 -0.52 -7.70 7.26
N ARG A 76 -0.28 -8.70 6.42
CA ARG A 76 -0.41 -10.13 6.75
C ARG A 76 0.49 -10.51 7.93
N ASP A 77 1.73 -10.05 7.93
CA ASP A 77 2.70 -10.37 8.96
C ASP A 77 2.30 -9.69 10.29
N ALA A 78 1.77 -8.46 10.23
CA ALA A 78 1.20 -7.78 11.40
C ALA A 78 -0.01 -8.55 11.99
N VAL A 79 -0.93 -9.02 11.13
CA VAL A 79 -2.08 -9.85 11.56
C VAL A 79 -1.61 -11.14 12.20
N ARG A 80 -0.65 -11.83 11.58
CA ARG A 80 -0.10 -13.09 12.13
C ARG A 80 0.55 -12.91 13.50
N GLU A 81 1.27 -11.81 13.72
CA GLU A 81 1.92 -11.53 14.99
C GLU A 81 0.93 -11.15 16.11
N ILE A 82 -0.22 -10.56 15.76
CA ILE A 82 -1.26 -10.23 16.73
C ILE A 82 -2.01 -11.52 17.18
N GLY A 83 -2.08 -12.53 16.31
CA GLY A 83 -2.77 -13.78 16.57
C GLY A 83 -4.30 -13.67 16.49
N ASP A 84 -5.01 -14.55 17.21
CA ASP A 84 -6.47 -14.58 17.17
C ASP A 84 -7.08 -13.35 17.84
N PHE A 85 -8.04 -12.76 17.14
CA PHE A 85 -8.77 -11.55 17.59
C PHE A 85 -9.88 -11.86 18.62
N GLU A 86 -9.69 -12.90 19.45
CA GLU A 86 -10.69 -13.30 20.45
C GLU A 86 -10.87 -12.31 21.61
N GLY A 87 -9.98 -11.33 21.68
CA GLY A 87 -10.00 -10.29 22.70
C GLY A 87 -10.81 -9.06 22.31
N ASN A 88 -10.44 -7.92 22.91
CA ASN A 88 -11.04 -6.63 22.60
C ASN A 88 -10.69 -6.16 21.19
N PRO A 89 -11.66 -5.96 20.27
CA PRO A 89 -11.40 -5.50 18.89
C PRO A 89 -10.61 -4.20 18.83
N ARG A 90 -10.77 -3.32 19.83
CA ARG A 90 -10.01 -2.06 19.92
C ARG A 90 -8.51 -2.31 20.07
N ASP A 91 -8.12 -3.21 20.96
CA ASP A 91 -6.70 -3.46 21.23
C ASP A 91 -6.03 -4.15 20.04
N ALA A 92 -6.74 -5.08 19.39
CA ALA A 92 -6.30 -5.70 18.14
C ALA A 92 -6.09 -4.67 17.02
N MET A 93 -7.05 -3.75 16.83
CA MET A 93 -6.94 -2.70 15.82
C MET A 93 -5.83 -1.69 16.13
N LEU A 94 -5.61 -1.34 17.40
CA LEU A 94 -4.50 -0.48 17.79
C LEU A 94 -3.14 -1.15 17.55
N ALA A 95 -3.00 -2.43 17.87
CA ALA A 95 -1.78 -3.18 17.61
C ALA A 95 -1.50 -3.29 16.10
N LEU A 96 -2.53 -3.58 15.31
CA LEU A 96 -2.44 -3.60 13.85
C LEU A 96 -2.03 -2.25 13.29
N PHE A 97 -2.65 -1.17 13.77
CA PHE A 97 -2.28 0.18 13.36
C PHE A 97 -0.80 0.46 13.65
N GLN A 98 -0.31 0.19 14.85
CA GLN A 98 1.08 0.48 15.21
C GLN A 98 2.09 -0.21 14.29
N LYS A 99 1.84 -1.48 13.95
CA LYS A 99 2.72 -2.27 13.07
C LYS A 99 2.69 -1.80 11.63
N THR A 100 1.50 -1.58 11.09
CA THR A 100 1.33 -1.12 9.71
C THR A 100 1.75 0.34 9.54
N TRP A 101 1.53 1.19 10.54
CA TRP A 101 1.95 2.59 10.53
C TRP A 101 3.45 2.76 10.38
N LYS A 102 4.23 1.99 11.15
CA LYS A 102 5.69 1.98 11.03
C LYS A 102 6.12 1.65 9.61
N PHE A 103 5.59 0.58 9.03
CA PHE A 103 5.89 0.20 7.66
C PHE A 103 5.56 1.31 6.66
N LEU A 104 4.39 1.95 6.79
CA LEU A 104 3.99 3.03 5.89
C LEU A 104 4.97 4.19 5.98
N LEU A 105 5.37 4.63 7.19
CA LEU A 105 6.31 5.74 7.36
C LEU A 105 7.69 5.45 6.75
N GLU A 106 8.14 4.21 6.75
CA GLU A 106 9.41 3.77 6.15
C GLU A 106 9.31 3.56 4.63
N SER A 107 8.08 3.59 4.05
CA SER A 107 7.79 3.22 2.66
C SER A 107 7.17 4.37 1.85
N GLU A 108 7.68 5.61 2.01
CA GLU A 108 7.11 6.80 1.37
C GLU A 108 6.93 6.67 -0.14
N SER A 109 7.96 6.23 -0.86
CA SER A 109 7.91 6.11 -2.32
C SER A 109 6.86 5.09 -2.76
N GLN A 110 6.74 3.98 -2.05
CA GLN A 110 5.74 2.95 -2.32
C GLN A 110 4.32 3.46 -2.07
N CYS A 111 4.09 4.15 -0.95
CA CYS A 111 2.77 4.71 -0.61
C CYS A 111 2.34 5.78 -1.61
N ARG A 112 3.24 6.70 -1.98
CA ARG A 112 2.97 7.73 -3.01
C ARG A 112 2.68 7.10 -4.37
N TYR A 113 3.47 6.08 -4.76
CA TYR A 113 3.25 5.32 -5.98
C TYR A 113 1.89 4.63 -5.97
N TYR A 114 1.57 3.91 -4.89
CA TYR A 114 0.31 3.19 -4.73
C TYR A 114 -0.89 4.11 -4.94
N VAL A 115 -0.95 5.23 -4.23
CA VAL A 115 -2.07 6.18 -4.32
C VAL A 115 -2.20 6.75 -5.73
N ARG A 116 -1.07 7.16 -6.36
CA ARG A 116 -1.09 7.70 -7.73
C ARG A 116 -1.56 6.68 -8.75
N TYR A 117 -1.11 5.43 -8.64
CA TYR A 117 -1.53 4.38 -9.56
C TYR A 117 -2.99 3.99 -9.34
N TYR A 118 -3.40 3.83 -8.09
CA TYR A 118 -4.76 3.43 -7.71
C TYR A 118 -5.84 4.39 -8.27
N TYR A 119 -5.56 5.69 -8.30
CA TYR A 119 -6.47 6.69 -8.86
C TYR A 119 -6.20 7.04 -10.33
N SER A 120 -5.28 6.35 -10.99
CA SER A 120 -4.97 6.59 -12.39
C SER A 120 -5.88 5.81 -13.33
N ILE A 121 -5.88 6.22 -14.60
CA ILE A 121 -6.55 5.47 -15.69
C ILE A 121 -5.90 4.10 -15.96
N TYR A 122 -4.71 3.84 -15.40
CA TYR A 122 -3.96 2.60 -15.58
C TYR A 122 -4.40 1.50 -14.60
N PHE A 123 -5.17 1.84 -13.57
CA PHE A 123 -5.67 0.86 -12.59
C PHE A 123 -6.88 0.09 -13.14
N THR A 124 -6.61 -0.81 -14.07
CA THR A 124 -7.60 -1.62 -14.80
C THR A 124 -7.10 -3.04 -15.01
N GLY A 125 -7.94 -3.92 -15.56
CA GLY A 125 -7.57 -5.28 -15.96
C GLY A 125 -6.88 -6.08 -14.85
N GLU A 126 -5.74 -6.68 -15.16
CA GLU A 126 -5.01 -7.59 -14.26
C GLU A 126 -4.63 -6.95 -12.92
N SER A 127 -4.24 -5.67 -12.89
CA SER A 127 -3.89 -4.98 -11.65
C SER A 127 -5.09 -4.82 -10.72
N LEU A 128 -6.26 -4.49 -11.28
CA LEU A 128 -7.52 -4.39 -10.52
C LEU A 128 -7.97 -5.76 -9.99
N GLU A 129 -7.93 -6.80 -10.81
CA GLU A 129 -8.33 -8.16 -10.42
C GLU A 129 -7.46 -8.71 -9.29
N LYS A 130 -6.14 -8.58 -9.41
CA LYS A 130 -5.20 -9.03 -8.38
C LYS A 130 -5.36 -8.24 -7.09
N HIS A 131 -5.53 -6.91 -7.19
CA HIS A 131 -5.83 -6.08 -6.03
C HIS A 131 -7.09 -6.55 -5.30
N GLN A 132 -8.17 -6.78 -6.02
CA GLN A 132 -9.43 -7.26 -5.42
C GLN A 132 -9.23 -8.60 -4.70
N LYS A 133 -8.45 -9.50 -5.30
CA LYS A 133 -8.14 -10.80 -4.69
C LYS A 133 -7.37 -10.65 -3.38
N HIS A 134 -6.28 -9.87 -3.36
CA HIS A 134 -5.51 -9.63 -2.14
C HIS A 134 -6.35 -8.93 -1.06
N PHE A 135 -7.13 -7.94 -1.47
CA PHE A 135 -7.98 -7.20 -0.54
C PHE A 135 -9.07 -8.07 0.08
N ASN A 136 -9.69 -8.99 -0.68
CA ASN A 136 -10.65 -9.95 -0.15
C ASN A 136 -10.02 -10.86 0.92
N ILE A 137 -8.79 -11.34 0.72
CA ILE A 137 -8.09 -12.16 1.74
C ILE A 137 -7.93 -11.39 3.05
N ILE A 138 -7.60 -10.09 2.97
CA ILE A 138 -7.52 -9.23 4.16
C ILE A 138 -8.89 -9.10 4.83
N ILE A 139 -9.95 -8.82 4.05
CA ILE A 139 -11.32 -8.69 4.56
C ILE A 139 -11.76 -9.95 5.28
N ASP A 140 -11.54 -11.12 4.70
CA ASP A 140 -11.94 -12.41 5.25
C ASP A 140 -11.31 -12.63 6.64
N SER A 141 -10.07 -12.15 6.85
CA SER A 141 -9.38 -12.24 8.15
C SER A 141 -10.05 -11.43 9.27
N PHE A 142 -10.86 -10.41 8.92
CA PHE A 142 -11.51 -9.53 9.89
C PHE A 142 -13.04 -9.65 9.93
N SER A 143 -13.63 -10.34 8.96
CA SER A 143 -15.10 -10.41 8.81
C SER A 143 -15.82 -10.90 10.07
N SER A 144 -15.18 -11.82 10.83
CA SER A 144 -15.72 -12.35 12.09
C SER A 144 -15.92 -11.30 13.19
N LEU A 145 -15.19 -10.19 13.15
CA LEU A 145 -15.29 -9.10 14.13
C LEU A 145 -16.49 -8.20 13.89
N PHE A 146 -17.01 -8.17 12.67
CA PHE A 146 -18.07 -7.26 12.25
C PHE A 146 -19.46 -7.90 12.34
N ARG A 147 -20.49 -7.06 12.49
CA ARG A 147 -21.89 -7.49 12.43
C ARG A 147 -22.21 -7.99 11.02
N GLU A 148 -23.13 -8.94 10.90
CA GLU A 148 -23.55 -9.49 9.60
C GLU A 148 -24.11 -8.42 8.64
N SER A 149 -24.72 -7.36 9.18
CA SER A 149 -25.23 -6.23 8.40
C SER A 149 -24.17 -5.24 7.93
N ALA A 150 -22.90 -5.42 8.32
CA ALA A 150 -21.83 -4.48 7.97
C ALA A 150 -21.25 -4.79 6.57
N ASP A 151 -21.12 -3.77 5.75
CA ASP A 151 -20.30 -3.86 4.53
C ASP A 151 -18.82 -3.74 4.91
N VAL A 152 -18.24 -4.88 5.33
CA VAL A 152 -16.84 -4.97 5.78
C VAL A 152 -15.88 -4.51 4.69
N LYS A 153 -16.19 -4.77 3.42
CA LYS A 153 -15.38 -4.35 2.28
C LYS A 153 -15.28 -2.83 2.17
N ALA A 154 -16.41 -2.15 2.23
CA ALA A 154 -16.45 -0.69 2.18
C ALA A 154 -15.75 -0.07 3.39
N ILE A 155 -15.97 -0.60 4.58
CA ILE A 155 -15.37 -0.13 5.84
C ILE A 155 -13.85 -0.27 5.77
N MET A 156 -13.35 -1.46 5.48
CA MET A 156 -11.89 -1.73 5.46
C MET A 156 -11.18 -0.93 4.36
N ARG A 157 -11.82 -0.76 3.19
CA ARG A 157 -11.30 0.12 2.14
C ARG A 157 -11.17 1.56 2.62
N SER A 158 -12.19 2.10 3.27
CA SER A 158 -12.19 3.47 3.76
C SER A 158 -11.11 3.69 4.82
N VAL A 159 -10.98 2.76 5.76
CA VAL A 159 -9.94 2.79 6.80
C VAL A 159 -8.53 2.72 6.21
N PHE A 160 -8.31 1.82 5.26
CA PHE A 160 -7.00 1.67 4.60
C PHE A 160 -6.61 2.93 3.83
N MET A 161 -7.54 3.50 3.05
CA MET A 161 -7.27 4.73 2.31
C MET A 161 -7.06 5.93 3.22
N ALA A 162 -7.82 6.05 4.33
CA ALA A 162 -7.60 7.09 5.34
C ALA A 162 -6.21 6.94 6.00
N MET A 163 -5.77 5.72 6.29
CA MET A 163 -4.45 5.48 6.85
C MET A 163 -3.32 5.90 5.88
N LEU A 164 -3.46 5.60 4.60
CA LEU A 164 -2.53 6.05 3.56
C LEU A 164 -2.52 7.58 3.43
N ASP A 165 -3.68 8.22 3.48
CA ASP A 165 -3.79 9.68 3.42
C ASP A 165 -3.08 10.35 4.61
N PHE A 166 -3.29 9.85 5.83
CA PHE A 166 -2.55 10.32 7.01
C PHE A 166 -1.03 10.15 6.85
N ALA A 167 -0.56 9.02 6.29
CA ALA A 167 0.87 8.83 6.04
C ALA A 167 1.40 9.86 5.03
N ILE A 168 0.65 10.15 3.97
CA ILE A 168 1.01 11.19 2.99
C ILE A 168 1.03 12.57 3.64
N CYS A 169 0.10 12.88 4.55
CA CYS A 169 0.13 14.12 5.32
C CYS A 169 1.40 14.26 6.18
N VAL A 170 1.89 13.14 6.75
CA VAL A 170 3.18 13.14 7.47
C VAL A 170 4.34 13.40 6.51
N TYR A 171 4.39 12.73 5.35
CA TYR A 171 5.45 12.95 4.36
C TYR A 171 5.50 14.38 3.82
N ASN A 172 4.34 15.05 3.76
CA ASN A 172 4.23 16.43 3.31
C ASN A 172 4.47 17.45 4.44
N GLY A 173 4.76 17.01 5.67
CA GLY A 173 4.95 17.88 6.82
C GLY A 173 3.68 18.55 7.34
N GLN A 174 2.50 18.10 6.89
CA GLN A 174 1.20 18.62 7.37
C GLN A 174 0.84 18.08 8.76
N ILE A 175 1.32 16.89 9.07
CA ILE A 175 1.18 16.23 10.38
C ILE A 175 2.56 15.84 10.86
N VAL A 176 2.90 16.22 12.10
CA VAL A 176 4.15 15.76 12.75
C VAL A 176 3.94 14.33 13.25
N ASP A 177 4.86 13.42 12.92
CA ASP A 177 4.86 12.06 13.47
C ASP A 177 5.29 12.08 14.94
N SER A 178 4.32 12.27 15.82
CA SER A 178 4.48 12.25 17.28
C SER A 178 3.60 11.16 17.89
N GLU A 179 3.93 10.70 19.10
CA GLU A 179 3.13 9.72 19.83
C GLU A 179 1.68 10.18 20.01
N ASN A 180 1.47 11.47 20.30
CA ASN A 180 0.14 12.05 20.45
C ASN A 180 -0.66 12.00 19.14
N ASN A 181 -0.05 12.38 18.02
CA ASN A 181 -0.70 12.33 16.71
C ASN A 181 -0.98 10.90 16.26
N ARG A 182 -0.06 9.95 16.53
CA ARG A 182 -0.31 8.51 16.25
C ARG A 182 -1.52 7.99 17.02
N LYS A 183 -1.64 8.32 18.32
CA LYS A 183 -2.83 7.97 19.12
C LYS A 183 -4.11 8.59 18.57
N HIS A 184 -4.03 9.82 18.10
CA HIS A 184 -5.17 10.51 17.50
C HIS A 184 -5.62 9.86 16.19
N ILE A 185 -4.69 9.61 15.30
CA ILE A 185 -4.95 8.91 14.02
C ILE A 185 -5.55 7.53 14.28
N ALA A 186 -4.96 6.75 15.19
CA ALA A 186 -5.48 5.44 15.56
C ALA A 186 -6.92 5.51 16.10
N HIS A 187 -7.22 6.53 16.91
CA HIS A 187 -8.58 6.77 17.42
C HIS A 187 -9.56 7.11 16.29
N VAL A 188 -9.16 7.95 15.35
CA VAL A 188 -10.00 8.29 14.17
C VAL A 188 -10.31 7.04 13.36
N LEU A 189 -9.28 6.24 13.01
CA LEU A 189 -9.46 5.01 12.24
C LEU A 189 -10.34 3.99 12.99
N TYR A 190 -10.14 3.82 14.30
CA TYR A 190 -11.01 2.97 15.12
C TYR A 190 -12.46 3.48 15.13
N SER A 191 -12.68 4.80 15.23
CA SER A 191 -14.01 5.40 15.23
C SER A 191 -14.78 5.16 13.94
N MET A 192 -14.10 5.02 12.80
CA MET A 192 -14.71 4.66 11.53
C MET A 192 -15.31 3.25 11.53
N MET A 193 -14.79 2.36 12.37
CA MET A 193 -15.19 0.94 12.41
C MET A 193 -16.07 0.57 13.60
N ARG A 194 -15.95 1.28 14.74
CA ARG A 194 -16.47 0.83 16.05
C ARG A 194 -17.96 0.50 16.05
N SER A 195 -18.77 1.26 15.33
CA SER A 195 -20.23 1.05 15.27
C SER A 195 -20.64 -0.22 14.53
N TYR A 196 -19.72 -0.83 13.81
CA TYR A 196 -19.95 -2.02 12.99
C TYR A 196 -19.46 -3.31 13.65
N PHE A 197 -18.71 -3.23 14.77
CA PHE A 197 -18.25 -4.42 15.47
C PHE A 197 -19.41 -5.14 16.16
N LYS A 198 -19.30 -6.49 16.28
CA LYS A 198 -20.27 -7.32 17.01
C LYS A 198 -20.31 -6.96 18.50
N PHE A 199 -19.14 -6.72 19.06
CA PHE A 199 -18.97 -6.34 20.47
C PHE A 199 -18.26 -4.99 20.52
N VAL A 200 -18.92 -4.02 21.14
CA VAL A 200 -18.30 -2.76 21.54
C VAL A 200 -18.16 -2.84 23.06
N PRO A 201 -16.94 -2.94 23.61
CA PRO A 201 -16.77 -2.86 25.05
C PRO A 201 -17.37 -1.55 25.54
N SER A 202 -18.18 -1.62 26.60
CA SER A 202 -18.63 -0.39 27.29
C SER A 202 -17.41 0.38 27.74
N GLU A 203 -17.23 1.58 27.23
CA GLU A 203 -16.22 2.50 27.76
C GLU A 203 -16.52 2.67 29.24
N LYS A 204 -15.66 2.13 30.11
CA LYS A 204 -15.68 2.51 31.52
C LYS A 204 -15.30 3.99 31.55
N THR A 205 -16.28 4.84 31.82
CA THR A 205 -16.15 6.26 32.15
C THR A 205 -15.10 6.47 33.24
#